data_2a0e5655cc702c605dfd06c96bb0fa54
#
_entry.id   2a0e5655cc702c605dfd06c96bb0fa54
#
_cell.length_a   1.000
_cell.length_b   1.000
_cell.length_c   1.000
_cell.angle_alpha   90.00
_cell.angle_beta   90.00
_cell.angle_gamma   90.00
#
_symmetry.space_group_name_H-M   'P 1'
#
loop_
_entity.id
_entity.type
_entity.pdbx_description
1 polymer ?
#
loop_
_entity_poly.entity_id
_entity_poly.type
_entity_poly.pdbx_seq_one_letter_code
_entity_poly.pdbx_strand_id
1 'polypeptide(L)'
;HFKNTVSHEPKLIKLLPVEIDPEREVKEDGAQVLMNYEPNEEEALDMIIPKYVTSLFYGALVEAVASENGARMQAMDSATSNAEDMIEDLSLKYNRARQGSITQELTEIIAGANAIE
;
A
#
# COMPACT_ATOMS: atom_id res chain seq x y z
N HIS A 1 -6.25 -1.86 8.60
CA HIS A 1 -5.87 -0.59 9.26
C HIS A 1 -4.62 -0.02 8.61
N PHE A 2 -4.76 1.15 8.04
CA PHE A 2 -3.68 1.87 7.37
C PHE A 2 -2.84 2.62 8.44
N LYS A 3 -1.58 2.25 8.60
CA LYS A 3 -0.64 2.95 9.48
C LYS A 3 0.20 3.99 8.71
N ASN A 4 0.78 3.54 7.61
CA ASN A 4 1.54 4.37 6.66
C ASN A 4 1.64 3.64 5.32
N THR A 5 2.27 4.25 4.32
CA THR A 5 2.43 3.68 2.97
C THR A 5 3.21 2.36 2.93
N VAL A 6 3.99 2.05 3.96
CA VAL A 6 4.83 0.84 4.05
C VAL A 6 4.20 -0.23 4.95
N SER A 7 3.37 0.18 5.91
CA SER A 7 2.82 -0.72 6.94
C SER A 7 1.31 -0.62 7.01
N HIS A 8 0.65 -1.74 6.74
CA HIS A 8 -0.78 -1.91 6.89
C HIS A 8 -1.04 -3.26 7.56
N GLU A 9 -2.02 -3.28 8.47
CA GLU A 9 -2.38 -4.47 9.23
C GLU A 9 -3.84 -4.83 8.98
N PRO A 10 -4.14 -6.09 8.64
CA PRO A 10 -5.53 -6.54 8.61
C PRO A 10 -6.10 -6.47 10.04
N LYS A 11 -7.21 -5.77 10.21
CA LYS A 11 -7.91 -5.64 11.48
C LYS A 11 -9.36 -6.01 11.30
N LEU A 12 -9.86 -6.89 12.16
CA LEU A 12 -11.27 -7.21 12.23
C LEU A 12 -11.95 -6.20 13.17
N ILE A 13 -12.99 -5.54 12.66
CA ILE A 13 -13.82 -4.63 13.45
C ILE A 13 -15.22 -5.22 13.47
N LYS A 14 -15.73 -5.52 14.67
CA LYS A 14 -17.10 -5.98 14.88
C LYS A 14 -18.03 -4.77 14.84
N LEU A 15 -18.93 -4.75 13.85
CA LEU A 15 -19.90 -3.65 13.71
C LEU A 15 -21.18 -3.92 14.49
N LEU A 16 -21.66 -5.15 14.47
CA LEU A 16 -22.91 -5.56 15.08
C LEU A 16 -22.76 -6.95 15.74
N PRO A 17 -23.41 -7.20 16.88
CA PRO A 17 -24.11 -6.22 17.72
C PRO A 17 -23.11 -5.20 18.31
N VAL A 18 -23.61 -4.01 18.62
CA VAL A 18 -22.82 -2.98 19.32
C VAL A 18 -22.54 -3.47 20.73
N GLU A 19 -21.27 -3.74 21.04
CA GLU A 19 -20.84 -4.10 22.40
C GLU A 19 -20.41 -2.84 23.12
N ILE A 20 -20.94 -2.66 24.31
CA ILE A 20 -20.46 -1.62 25.21
C ILE A 20 -19.19 -2.14 25.83
N ASP A 21 -18.07 -1.45 25.60
CA ASP A 21 -16.80 -1.80 26.19
C ASP A 21 -16.85 -1.59 27.71
N PRO A 22 -16.77 -2.65 28.51
CA PRO A 22 -16.85 -2.52 29.97
C PRO A 22 -15.66 -1.77 30.57
N GLU A 23 -14.54 -1.65 29.85
CA GLU A 23 -13.40 -0.83 30.28
C GLU A 23 -13.61 0.67 30.06
N ARG A 24 -14.66 1.03 29.31
CA ARG A 24 -15.13 2.41 29.12
C ARG A 24 -16.17 2.84 30.16
N GLU A 25 -16.24 2.16 31.29
CA GLU A 25 -16.95 2.71 32.43
C GLU A 25 -16.35 4.08 32.74
N VAL A 26 -17.10 5.09 32.34
CA VAL A 26 -16.81 6.48 32.67
C VAL A 26 -16.63 6.51 34.17
N LYS A 27 -15.41 6.77 34.63
CA LYS A 27 -15.20 7.08 36.05
C LYS A 27 -16.21 8.14 36.41
N GLU A 28 -17.15 7.77 37.24
CA GLU A 28 -18.19 8.65 37.80
C GLU A 28 -17.54 9.69 38.75
N ASP A 29 -16.57 10.43 38.28
CA ASP A 29 -15.93 11.48 39.03
C ASP A 29 -16.12 12.82 38.30
N GLY A 30 -17.35 13.20 38.16
CA GLY A 30 -17.79 14.46 37.58
C GLY A 30 -19.30 14.53 37.49
N ALA A 31 -19.88 15.67 37.76
CA ALA A 31 -21.30 15.91 37.66
C ALA A 31 -21.86 15.31 36.36
N GLN A 32 -22.75 14.33 36.47
CA GLN A 32 -23.50 13.80 35.33
C GLN A 32 -24.20 14.97 34.64
N VAL A 33 -23.68 15.39 33.51
CA VAL A 33 -24.38 16.34 32.65
C VAL A 33 -25.58 15.59 32.08
N LEU A 34 -26.76 15.89 32.62
CA LEU A 34 -28.03 15.38 32.10
C LEU A 34 -28.13 15.84 30.63
N MET A 35 -27.97 14.91 29.69
CA MET A 35 -28.25 15.18 28.28
C MET A 35 -29.77 15.18 28.10
N ASN A 36 -30.28 16.29 27.56
CA ASN A 36 -31.66 16.36 27.11
C ASN A 36 -31.71 15.88 25.66
N TYR A 37 -32.53 14.87 25.40
CA TYR A 37 -32.80 14.36 24.06
C TYR A 37 -34.11 14.93 23.54
N GLU A 38 -34.12 15.44 22.32
CA GLU A 38 -35.30 15.92 21.62
C GLU A 38 -35.51 15.10 20.35
N PRO A 39 -36.71 14.50 20.14
CA PRO A 39 -37.90 14.55 21.00
C PRO A 39 -37.86 13.60 22.19
N ASN A 40 -37.13 12.47 22.11
CA ASN A 40 -36.92 11.48 23.17
C ASN A 40 -35.66 10.61 22.88
N GLU A 41 -35.24 9.82 23.87
CA GLU A 41 -34.02 8.98 23.75
C GLU A 41 -34.13 7.91 22.65
N GLU A 42 -35.28 7.22 22.53
CA GLU A 42 -35.47 6.18 21.54
C GLU A 42 -35.38 6.70 20.11
N GLU A 43 -36.07 7.78 19.78
CA GLU A 43 -36.06 8.38 18.46
C GLU A 43 -34.67 8.96 18.12
N ALA A 44 -33.98 9.53 19.09
CA ALA A 44 -32.63 10.03 18.92
C ALA A 44 -31.65 8.90 18.59
N LEU A 45 -31.74 7.76 19.32
CA LEU A 45 -30.92 6.59 19.09
C LEU A 45 -31.21 5.92 17.74
N ASP A 46 -32.49 5.79 17.37
CA ASP A 46 -32.90 5.26 16.08
C ASP A 46 -32.37 6.06 14.89
N MET A 47 -32.19 7.36 15.06
CA MET A 47 -31.55 8.20 14.03
C MET A 47 -30.02 8.15 14.04
N ILE A 48 -29.40 8.00 15.21
CA ILE A 48 -27.93 8.07 15.35
C ILE A 48 -27.28 6.73 15.00
N ILE A 49 -27.86 5.60 15.44
CA ILE A 49 -27.25 4.27 15.26
C ILE A 49 -27.01 3.93 13.78
N PRO A 50 -27.97 4.11 12.86
CA PRO A 50 -27.75 3.84 11.43
C PRO A 50 -26.66 4.74 10.83
N LYS A 51 -26.63 6.00 11.23
CA LYS A 51 -25.58 6.95 10.77
C LYS A 51 -24.21 6.56 11.28
N TYR A 52 -24.13 6.14 12.52
CA TYR A 52 -22.87 5.66 13.13
C TYR A 52 -22.32 4.43 12.40
N VAL A 53 -23.18 3.42 12.17
CA VAL A 53 -22.80 2.20 11.43
C VAL A 53 -22.35 2.54 10.01
N THR A 54 -23.10 3.40 9.31
CA THR A 54 -22.75 3.86 7.95
C THR A 54 -21.42 4.60 7.94
N SER A 55 -21.17 5.45 8.92
CA SER A 55 -19.91 6.19 9.05
C SER A 55 -18.72 5.27 9.30
N LEU A 56 -18.87 4.27 10.17
CA LEU A 56 -17.83 3.27 10.41
C LEU A 56 -17.53 2.45 9.16
N PHE A 57 -18.58 2.02 8.44
CA PHE A 57 -18.40 1.26 7.21
C PHE A 57 -17.72 2.09 6.13
N TYR A 58 -18.13 3.34 5.96
CA TYR A 58 -17.50 4.26 5.02
C TYR A 58 -16.02 4.52 5.38
N GLY A 59 -15.74 4.76 6.66
CA GLY A 59 -14.37 4.90 7.14
C GLY A 59 -13.49 3.69 6.82
N ALA A 60 -14.03 2.48 7.05
CA ALA A 60 -13.32 1.25 6.73
C ALA A 60 -13.06 1.08 5.22
N LEU A 61 -14.00 1.47 4.36
CA LEU A 61 -13.81 1.45 2.91
C LEU A 61 -12.70 2.42 2.46
N VAL A 62 -12.72 3.65 2.96
CA VAL A 62 -11.68 4.65 2.63
C VAL A 62 -10.31 4.16 3.09
N GLU A 63 -10.24 3.56 4.27
CA GLU A 63 -9.00 3.01 4.80
C GLU A 63 -8.50 1.81 3.99
N ALA A 64 -9.39 0.94 3.53
CA ALA A 64 -9.06 -0.18 2.66
C ALA A 64 -8.49 0.29 1.31
N VAL A 65 -9.11 1.30 0.69
CA VAL A 65 -8.62 1.91 -0.56
C VAL A 65 -7.25 2.57 -0.36
N ALA A 66 -7.06 3.28 0.75
CA ALA A 66 -5.76 3.88 1.07
C ALA A 66 -4.67 2.81 1.25
N SER A 67 -4.98 1.70 1.93
CA SER A 67 -4.06 0.58 2.12
C SER A 67 -3.72 -0.11 0.80
N GLU A 68 -4.70 -0.33 -0.07
CA GLU A 68 -4.48 -0.91 -1.40
C GLU A 68 -3.56 -0.02 -2.26
N ASN A 69 -3.83 1.28 -2.28
CA ASN A 69 -3.00 2.22 -3.04
C ASN A 69 -1.58 2.32 -2.47
N GLY A 70 -1.41 2.28 -1.16
CA GLY A 70 -0.10 2.24 -0.51
C GLY A 70 0.70 0.99 -0.88
N ALA A 71 0.07 -0.18 -0.82
CA ALA A 71 0.68 -1.44 -1.21
C ALA A 71 1.05 -1.47 -2.71
N ARG A 72 0.18 -0.95 -3.56
CA ARG A 72 0.43 -0.83 -5.00
C ARG A 72 1.61 0.09 -5.30
N MET A 73 1.69 1.24 -4.63
CA MET A 73 2.81 2.18 -4.77
C MET A 73 4.13 1.51 -4.41
N GLN A 74 4.20 0.82 -3.27
CA GLN A 74 5.40 0.12 -2.83
C GLN A 74 5.81 -1.01 -3.79
N ALA A 75 4.84 -1.78 -4.29
CA ALA A 75 5.11 -2.83 -5.27
C ALA A 75 5.65 -2.27 -6.59
N MET A 76 5.10 -1.15 -7.06
CA MET A 76 5.57 -0.47 -8.27
C MET A 76 6.96 0.15 -8.10
N ASP A 77 7.24 0.74 -6.96
CA ASP A 77 8.56 1.28 -6.64
C ASP A 77 9.63 0.19 -6.64
N SER A 78 9.35 -0.94 -5.99
CA SER A 78 10.23 -2.11 -6.01
C SER A 78 10.40 -2.69 -7.43
N ALA A 79 9.35 -2.74 -8.21
CA ALA A 79 9.41 -3.22 -9.59
C ALA A 79 10.25 -2.29 -10.48
N THR A 80 10.13 -0.97 -10.27
CA THR A 80 10.92 0.02 -11.02
C THR A 80 12.40 -0.11 -10.68
N SER A 81 12.76 -0.21 -9.41
CA SER A 81 14.15 -0.42 -8.98
C SER A 81 14.74 -1.70 -9.58
N ASN A 82 14.00 -2.81 -9.53
CA ASN A 82 14.45 -4.06 -10.14
C ASN A 82 14.64 -3.93 -11.67
N ALA A 83 13.76 -3.17 -12.34
CA ALA A 83 13.88 -2.93 -13.77
C ALA A 83 15.12 -2.08 -14.11
N GLU A 84 15.46 -1.08 -13.30
CA GLU A 84 16.66 -0.26 -13.44
C GLU A 84 17.92 -1.13 -13.31
N ASP A 85 17.99 -1.98 -12.28
CA ASP A 85 19.10 -2.93 -12.09
C ASP A 85 19.24 -3.87 -13.28
N MET A 86 18.13 -4.38 -13.82
CA MET A 86 18.15 -5.23 -15.01
C MET A 86 18.63 -4.50 -16.26
N ILE A 87 18.26 -3.24 -16.44
CA ILE A 87 18.73 -2.42 -17.57
C ILE A 87 20.23 -2.19 -17.47
N GLU A 88 20.76 -1.93 -16.28
CA GLU A 88 22.20 -1.77 -16.07
C GLU A 88 22.96 -3.06 -16.41
N ASP A 89 22.54 -4.21 -15.89
CA ASP A 89 23.16 -5.51 -16.18
C ASP A 89 23.11 -5.86 -17.68
N LEU A 90 21.98 -5.62 -18.32
CA LEU A 90 21.83 -5.82 -19.76
C LEU A 90 22.72 -4.88 -20.57
N SER A 91 22.87 -3.63 -20.15
CA SER A 91 23.77 -2.66 -20.80
C SER A 91 25.23 -3.09 -20.71
N LEU A 92 25.66 -3.61 -19.57
CA LEU A 92 27.00 -4.17 -19.40
C LEU A 92 27.21 -5.39 -20.30
N LYS A 93 26.26 -6.32 -20.33
CA LYS A 93 26.32 -7.52 -21.18
C LYS A 93 26.34 -7.15 -22.66
N TYR A 94 25.50 -6.20 -23.07
CA TYR A 94 25.48 -5.70 -24.45
C TYR A 94 26.82 -5.11 -24.87
N ASN A 95 27.39 -4.23 -24.04
CA ASN A 95 28.69 -3.60 -24.34
C ASN A 95 29.82 -4.62 -24.44
N ARG A 96 29.79 -5.64 -23.55
CA ARG A 96 30.79 -6.74 -23.60
C ARG A 96 30.64 -7.60 -24.85
N ALA A 97 29.41 -7.94 -25.23
CA ALA A 97 29.12 -8.69 -26.44
C ALA A 97 29.54 -7.89 -27.70
N ARG A 98 29.20 -6.61 -27.75
CA ARG A 98 29.59 -5.72 -28.83
C ARG A 98 31.09 -5.64 -29.00
N GLN A 99 31.85 -5.47 -27.90
CA GLN A 99 33.31 -5.46 -27.93
C GLN A 99 33.88 -6.79 -28.41
N GLY A 100 33.31 -7.90 -27.98
CA GLY A 100 33.69 -9.24 -28.44
C GLY A 100 33.47 -9.42 -29.94
N SER A 101 32.33 -8.99 -30.48
CA SER A 101 32.03 -9.05 -31.90
C SER A 101 33.00 -8.21 -32.73
N ILE A 102 33.24 -6.96 -32.31
CA ILE A 102 34.20 -6.08 -32.97
C ILE A 102 35.62 -6.67 -32.97
N THR A 103 36.05 -7.24 -31.85
CA THR A 103 37.37 -7.88 -31.74
C THR A 103 37.47 -9.10 -32.66
N GLN A 104 36.44 -9.90 -32.73
CA GLN A 104 36.39 -11.04 -33.63
C GLN A 104 36.49 -10.61 -35.10
N GLU A 105 35.68 -9.63 -35.52
CA GLU A 105 35.71 -9.09 -36.87
C GLU A 105 37.08 -8.54 -37.24
N LEU A 106 37.73 -7.79 -36.35
CA LEU A 106 39.06 -7.28 -36.54
C LEU A 106 40.09 -8.42 -36.69
N THR A 107 39.99 -9.45 -35.87
CA THR A 107 40.87 -10.63 -35.93
C THR A 107 40.71 -11.38 -37.26
N GLU A 108 39.49 -11.53 -37.72
CA GLU A 108 39.21 -12.18 -39.02
C GLU A 108 39.75 -11.37 -40.21
N ILE A 109 39.64 -10.04 -40.16
CA ILE A 109 40.19 -9.15 -41.21
C ILE A 109 41.71 -9.26 -41.21
N ILE A 110 42.37 -9.20 -40.05
CA ILE A 110 43.86 -9.28 -39.97
C ILE A 110 44.34 -10.66 -40.41
N ALA A 111 43.66 -11.74 -40.01
CA ALA A 111 44.00 -13.09 -40.45
C ALA A 111 43.84 -13.27 -41.96
N GLY A 112 42.77 -12.68 -42.52
CA GLY A 112 42.56 -12.67 -43.98
C GLY A 112 43.63 -11.87 -44.76
N ALA A 113 44.05 -10.74 -44.21
CA ALA A 113 45.15 -9.94 -44.79
C ALA A 113 46.48 -10.70 -44.80
N ASN A 114 46.83 -11.32 -43.66
CA ASN A 114 48.07 -12.10 -43.53
C ASN A 114 48.09 -13.36 -44.41
N ALA A 115 46.92 -13.89 -44.81
CA ALA A 115 46.82 -15.05 -45.67
C ALA A 115 47.01 -14.73 -47.18
N ILE A 116 47.06 -13.46 -47.55
CA ILE A 116 47.22 -12.97 -48.94
C ILE A 116 48.66 -12.53 -49.21
N GLU A 117 49.49 -12.29 -48.16
CA GLU A 117 50.92 -12.10 -48.28
C GLU A 117 51.64 -13.47 -48.31
#